data_9ab60095b55a20b3245b317de050ee5b
#
_entry.id   9ab60095b55a20b3245b317de050ee5b
#
_cell.length_a   1.000
_cell.length_b   1.000
_cell.length_c   1.000
_cell.angle_alpha   90.00
_cell.angle_beta   90.00
_cell.angle_gamma   90.00
#
_symmetry.space_group_name_H-M   'P 1'
#
loop_
_entity.id
_entity.type
_entity.pdbx_description
1 polymer ?
#
loop_
_entity_poly.entity_id
_entity_poly.type
_entity_poly.pdbx_seq_one_letter_code
_entity_poly.pdbx_strand_id
1 'polypeptide(L)'
;MREFFKKYDFLVLPVSQVAPFSIDQEYPAEINGIKMNTYIDWQKSAYHISAMGNPAISVPAGFTSDHLPVGVQIVGRHRDDFGILQLAYAFEQKTQFAQRRPPICSK
;
A
#
# COMPACT_ATOMS: atom_id res chain seq x y z
N MET A 1 9.52 -6.40 -14.89
CA MET A 1 9.12 -7.24 -13.74
C MET A 1 9.57 -8.69 -13.86
N ARG A 2 9.49 -9.32 -15.04
CA ARG A 2 9.91 -10.72 -15.21
C ARG A 2 11.35 -10.96 -14.75
N GLU A 3 12.29 -10.09 -15.14
CA GLU A 3 13.70 -10.21 -14.72
C GLU A 3 13.88 -9.98 -13.21
N PHE A 4 13.14 -9.03 -12.64
CA PHE A 4 13.14 -8.79 -11.19
C PHE A 4 12.76 -10.06 -10.42
N PHE A 5 11.69 -10.73 -10.81
CA PHE A 5 11.19 -11.92 -10.12
C PHE A 5 12.00 -13.21 -10.38
N LYS A 6 13.01 -13.18 -11.24
CA LYS A 6 14.02 -14.25 -11.29
C LYS A 6 14.96 -14.21 -10.08
N LYS A 7 15.17 -13.03 -9.51
CA LYS A 7 16.09 -12.80 -8.41
C LYS A 7 15.41 -12.63 -7.06
N TYR A 8 14.22 -12.03 -7.05
CA TYR A 8 13.47 -11.71 -5.84
C TYR A 8 12.12 -12.41 -5.83
N ASP A 9 11.63 -12.74 -4.64
CA ASP A 9 10.35 -13.44 -4.48
C ASP A 9 9.17 -12.47 -4.44
N PHE A 10 9.35 -11.30 -3.82
CA PHE A 10 8.32 -10.29 -3.67
C PHE A 10 8.89 -8.89 -3.84
N LEU A 11 8.00 -7.97 -4.21
CA LEU A 11 8.26 -6.53 -4.17
C LEU A 11 7.31 -5.93 -3.13
N VAL A 12 7.85 -5.18 -2.18
CA VAL A 12 7.08 -4.49 -1.14
C VAL A 12 7.30 -2.99 -1.28
N LEU A 13 6.22 -2.24 -1.34
CA LEU A 13 6.27 -0.78 -1.49
C LEU A 13 5.04 -0.14 -0.83
N PRO A 14 5.06 1.19 -0.57
CA PRO A 14 3.88 1.88 -0.06
C PRO A 14 2.68 1.73 -1.00
N VAL A 15 1.48 1.61 -0.43
CA VAL A 15 0.24 1.58 -1.23
C VAL A 15 -0.02 2.95 -1.84
N SER A 16 0.04 4.00 -1.02
CA SER A 16 -0.18 5.39 -1.42
C SER A 16 1.11 6.18 -1.32
N GLN A 17 1.24 7.22 -2.14
CA GLN A 17 2.42 8.10 -2.14
C GLN A 17 2.48 9.02 -0.92
N VAL A 18 1.37 9.17 -0.21
CA VAL A 18 1.25 10.04 0.98
C VAL A 18 0.46 9.33 2.07
N ALA A 19 0.64 9.79 3.32
CA ALA A 19 -0.21 9.44 4.44
C ALA A 19 -1.64 9.98 4.23
N PRO A 20 -2.64 9.50 5.00
CA PRO A 20 -3.99 10.05 4.93
C PRO A 20 -3.99 11.57 5.09
N PHE A 21 -4.79 12.25 4.28
CA PHE A 21 -4.91 13.70 4.25
C PHE A 21 -6.37 14.12 4.48
N SER A 22 -6.61 15.43 4.64
CA SER A 22 -7.94 15.96 4.94
C SER A 22 -8.99 15.57 3.90
N ILE A 23 -10.19 15.22 4.37
CA ILE A 23 -11.36 14.96 3.52
C ILE A 23 -11.78 16.18 2.69
N ASP A 24 -11.36 17.38 3.09
CA ASP A 24 -11.63 18.60 2.34
C ASP A 24 -10.78 18.76 1.08
N GLN A 25 -9.77 17.90 0.92
CA GLN A 25 -8.92 17.86 -0.27
C GLN A 25 -9.32 16.69 -1.17
N GLU A 26 -9.55 16.96 -2.43
CA GLU A 26 -9.81 15.91 -3.41
C GLU A 26 -8.56 15.04 -3.63
N TYR A 27 -7.40 15.68 -3.68
CA TYR A 27 -6.09 15.02 -3.73
C TYR A 27 -5.00 15.98 -3.23
N PRO A 28 -3.81 15.48 -2.82
CA PRO A 28 -2.71 16.34 -2.41
C PRO A 28 -2.26 17.25 -3.55
N ALA A 29 -2.10 18.54 -3.26
CA ALA A 29 -1.66 19.53 -4.26
C ALA A 29 -0.22 19.27 -4.72
N GLU A 30 0.63 18.79 -3.81
CA GLU A 30 2.05 18.56 -4.03
C GLU A 30 2.53 17.35 -3.24
N ILE A 31 3.39 16.54 -3.84
CA ILE A 31 4.06 15.42 -3.20
C ILE A 31 5.56 15.52 -3.48
N ASN A 32 6.36 15.64 -2.43
CA ASN A 32 7.82 15.72 -2.53
C ASN A 32 8.31 16.80 -3.51
N GLY A 33 7.70 17.99 -3.46
CA GLY A 33 8.05 19.11 -4.33
C GLY A 33 7.48 19.04 -5.75
N ILE A 34 6.73 17.98 -6.08
CA ILE A 34 6.13 17.79 -7.39
C ILE A 34 4.64 18.09 -7.33
N LYS A 35 4.20 19.04 -8.16
CA LYS A 35 2.80 19.44 -8.23
C LYS A 35 1.94 18.32 -8.84
N MET A 36 0.83 17.99 -8.17
CA MET A 36 -0.19 17.10 -8.70
C MET A 36 -1.22 17.93 -9.50
N ASN A 37 -1.42 17.58 -10.76
CA ASN A 37 -2.32 18.30 -11.65
C ASN A 37 -3.70 17.64 -11.78
N THR A 38 -3.79 16.34 -11.48
CA THR A 38 -5.02 15.57 -11.57
C THR A 38 -5.15 14.61 -10.38
N TYR A 39 -6.37 14.15 -10.15
CA TYR A 39 -6.65 13.12 -9.15
C TYR A 39 -5.83 11.84 -9.36
N ILE A 40 -5.50 11.50 -10.61
CA ILE A 40 -4.75 10.28 -10.91
C ILE A 40 -3.26 10.42 -10.57
N ASP A 41 -2.72 11.62 -10.60
CA ASP A 41 -1.28 11.85 -10.39
C ASP A 41 -0.78 11.33 -9.04
N TRP A 42 -1.59 11.41 -8.00
CA TRP A 42 -1.19 10.94 -6.67
C TRP A 42 -1.30 9.41 -6.49
N GLN A 43 -1.89 8.71 -7.45
CA GLN A 43 -2.13 7.26 -7.40
C GLN A 43 -1.06 6.42 -8.12
N LYS A 44 0.09 7.00 -8.47
CA LYS A 44 1.12 6.33 -9.29
C LYS A 44 1.60 5.01 -8.71
N SER A 45 1.79 4.94 -7.40
CA SER A 45 2.22 3.70 -6.72
C SER A 45 1.23 2.54 -6.88
N ALA A 46 -0.05 2.84 -7.10
CA ALA A 46 -1.09 1.85 -7.33
C ALA A 46 -1.25 1.52 -8.82
N TYR A 47 -1.41 2.52 -9.69
CA TYR A 47 -1.73 2.22 -11.09
C TYR A 47 -0.54 1.64 -11.88
N HIS A 48 0.70 1.95 -11.52
CA HIS A 48 1.86 1.28 -12.12
C HIS A 48 1.85 -0.22 -11.83
N ILE A 49 1.52 -0.62 -10.61
CA ILE A 49 1.41 -2.03 -10.23
C ILE A 49 0.25 -2.70 -10.98
N SER A 50 -0.91 -2.04 -11.06
CA SER A 50 -2.06 -2.55 -11.82
C SER A 50 -1.72 -2.78 -13.29
N ALA A 51 -0.97 -1.86 -13.91
CA ALA A 51 -0.59 -1.97 -15.32
C ALA A 51 0.36 -3.15 -15.60
N MET A 52 1.11 -3.60 -14.61
CA MET A 52 2.04 -4.72 -14.78
C MET A 52 1.37 -6.09 -14.79
N GLY A 53 0.14 -6.19 -14.31
CA GLY A 53 -0.63 -7.44 -14.29
C GLY A 53 -0.14 -8.48 -13.27
N ASN A 54 0.70 -8.09 -12.32
CA ASN A 54 1.12 -8.94 -11.23
C ASN A 54 0.08 -8.93 -10.10
N PRO A 55 -0.08 -10.03 -9.34
CA PRO A 55 -0.93 -10.01 -8.16
C PRO A 55 -0.35 -9.08 -7.10
N ALA A 56 -1.21 -8.35 -6.42
CA ALA A 56 -0.82 -7.42 -5.36
C ALA A 56 -1.88 -7.40 -4.25
N ILE A 57 -1.44 -7.26 -3.01
CA ILE A 57 -2.30 -7.13 -1.84
C ILE A 57 -1.83 -5.95 -0.99
N SER A 58 -2.77 -5.18 -0.46
CA SER A 58 -2.50 -4.16 0.54
C SER A 58 -2.70 -4.74 1.93
N VAL A 59 -1.74 -4.52 2.82
CA VAL A 59 -1.83 -4.92 4.22
C VAL A 59 -1.53 -3.73 5.14
N PRO A 60 -2.17 -3.67 6.32
CA PRO A 60 -1.84 -2.63 7.31
C PRO A 60 -0.38 -2.73 7.73
N ALA A 61 0.32 -1.60 7.75
CA ALA A 61 1.76 -1.56 8.06
C ALA A 61 2.11 -0.64 9.23
N GLY A 62 1.13 0.00 9.84
CA GLY A 62 1.35 0.86 10.99
C GLY A 62 0.45 2.09 10.99
N PHE A 63 0.90 3.11 11.70
CA PHE A 63 0.15 4.35 11.89
C PHE A 63 1.08 5.56 11.83
N THR A 64 0.54 6.69 11.40
CA THR A 64 1.24 7.97 11.47
C THR A 64 1.34 8.44 12.93
N SER A 65 2.11 9.51 13.18
CA SER A 65 2.15 10.16 14.51
C SER A 65 0.77 10.63 14.98
N ASP A 66 -0.14 10.94 14.05
CA ASP A 66 -1.52 11.34 14.33
C ASP A 66 -2.48 10.13 14.42
N HIS A 67 -1.94 8.91 14.54
CA HIS A 67 -2.71 7.67 14.65
C HIS A 67 -3.58 7.32 13.44
N LEU A 68 -3.23 7.83 12.25
CA LEU A 68 -3.90 7.47 11.01
C LEU A 68 -3.25 6.22 10.39
N PRO A 69 -4.04 5.28 9.85
CA PRO A 69 -3.51 4.02 9.32
C PRO A 69 -2.72 4.23 8.03
N VAL A 70 -1.64 3.46 7.88
CA VAL A 70 -0.87 3.37 6.64
C VAL A 70 -0.70 1.92 6.24
N GLY A 71 -0.58 1.68 4.94
CA GLY A 71 -0.44 0.34 4.40
C GLY A 71 0.78 0.19 3.51
N VAL A 72 1.16 -1.05 3.31
CA VAL A 72 2.11 -1.44 2.27
C VAL A 72 1.45 -2.40 1.29
N GLN A 73 1.90 -2.41 0.05
CA GLN A 73 1.49 -3.41 -0.91
C GLN A 73 2.59 -4.43 -1.13
N ILE A 74 2.18 -5.69 -1.20
CA ILE A 74 3.03 -6.82 -1.53
C ILE A 74 2.67 -7.26 -2.93
N VAL A 75 3.66 -7.29 -3.82
CA VAL A 75 3.50 -7.69 -5.23
C VAL A 75 4.24 -9.01 -5.43
N GLY A 76 3.58 -9.97 -6.03
CA GLY A 76 4.13 -11.29 -6.29
C GLY A 76 4.41 -11.56 -7.77
N ARG A 77 4.91 -12.76 -8.05
CA ARG A 77 5.10 -13.28 -9.39
C ARG A 77 3.77 -13.36 -10.12
N HIS A 78 3.81 -13.30 -11.43
CA HIS A 78 2.60 -13.44 -12.24
C HIS A 78 1.83 -14.73 -11.88
N ARG A 79 0.54 -14.56 -11.56
CA ARG A 79 -0.39 -15.63 -11.14
C ARG A 79 -0.06 -16.31 -9.80
N ASP A 80 0.85 -15.76 -9.01
CA ASP A 80 1.16 -16.29 -7.67
C ASP A 80 0.35 -15.59 -6.57
N ASP A 81 -0.97 -15.62 -6.72
CA ASP A 81 -1.90 -15.06 -5.72
C ASP A 81 -1.75 -15.76 -4.37
N PHE A 82 -1.54 -17.07 -4.39
CA PHE A 82 -1.34 -17.83 -3.15
C PHE A 82 -0.08 -17.40 -2.42
N GLY A 83 1.02 -17.14 -3.12
CA GLY A 83 2.28 -16.70 -2.52
C GLY A 83 2.14 -15.35 -1.80
N ILE A 84 1.44 -14.38 -2.40
CA ILE A 84 1.22 -13.09 -1.74
C ILE A 84 0.28 -13.20 -0.53
N LEU A 85 -0.72 -14.10 -0.58
CA LEU A 85 -1.58 -14.36 0.58
C LEU A 85 -0.81 -15.00 1.73
N GLN A 86 0.12 -15.90 1.45
CA GLN A 86 0.98 -16.51 2.47
C GLN A 86 1.86 -15.45 3.15
N LEU A 87 2.50 -14.57 2.37
CA LEU A 87 3.34 -13.51 2.95
C LEU A 87 2.50 -12.50 3.73
N ALA A 88 1.34 -12.10 3.19
CA ALA A 88 0.42 -11.19 3.87
C ALA A 88 -0.06 -11.78 5.21
N TYR A 89 -0.40 -13.06 5.23
CA TYR A 89 -0.78 -13.76 6.46
C TYR A 89 0.36 -13.76 7.49
N ALA A 90 1.57 -14.12 7.07
CA ALA A 90 2.73 -14.12 7.97
C ALA A 90 3.02 -12.71 8.53
N PHE A 91 2.91 -11.68 7.69
CA PHE A 91 3.08 -10.29 8.10
C PHE A 91 2.01 -9.87 9.12
N GLU A 92 0.74 -10.20 8.87
CA GLU A 92 -0.35 -9.90 9.78
C GLU A 92 -0.19 -10.60 11.14
N GLN A 93 0.18 -11.87 11.13
CA GLN A 93 0.42 -12.64 12.36
C GLN A 93 1.55 -12.03 13.19
N LYS A 94 2.58 -11.51 12.55
CA LYS A 94 3.73 -10.92 13.24
C LYS A 94 3.46 -9.50 13.75
N THR A 95 2.75 -8.68 13.00
CA THR A 95 2.53 -7.26 13.32
C THR A 95 1.21 -6.97 14.03
N GLN A 96 0.16 -7.71 13.70
CA GLN A 96 -1.20 -7.58 14.25
C GLN A 96 -1.80 -6.16 14.12
N PHE A 97 -1.32 -5.35 13.20
CA PHE A 97 -1.84 -4.00 12.99
C PHE A 97 -3.33 -3.97 12.64
N ALA A 98 -3.82 -5.00 11.93
CA ALA A 98 -5.23 -5.11 11.55
C ALA A 98 -6.18 -5.26 12.74
N GLN A 99 -5.69 -5.69 13.90
CA GLN A 99 -6.49 -5.85 15.12
C GLN A 99 -6.68 -4.55 15.89
N ARG A 100 -5.89 -3.53 15.57
CA ARG A 100 -5.96 -2.23 16.24
C ARG A 100 -7.11 -1.41 15.68
N ARG A 101 -8.13 -1.19 16.48
CA ARG A 101 -9.29 -0.38 16.11
C ARG A 101 -9.06 1.10 16.41
N PRO A 102 -9.59 2.01 15.59
CA PRO A 102 -9.53 3.43 15.90
C PRO A 102 -10.37 3.75 17.14
N PRO A 103 -9.95 4.76 17.95
CA PRO A 103 -10.67 5.10 19.20
C PRO A 103 -12.16 5.42 18.99
N ILE A 104 -12.55 5.94 17.84
CA ILE A 104 -13.94 6.24 17.51
C ILE A 104 -14.83 4.98 17.51
N CYS A 105 -14.24 3.80 17.32
CA CYS A 105 -14.96 2.52 17.34
C CYS A 105 -15.02 1.89 18.72
N SER A 106 -14.47 2.54 19.73
CA SER A 106 -14.36 2.00 21.11
C SER A 106 -15.52 2.41 22.04
N LYS A 107 -16.65 2.81 21.48
CA LYS A 107 -17.84 3.19 22.25
C LYS A 107 -18.65 1.96 22.65
#